data_6fcb06fd0839b4823f8046e75cc32243
#
_entry.id   6fcb06fd0839b4823f8046e75cc32243
#
_cell.length_a   1.000
_cell.length_b   1.000
_cell.length_c   1.000
_cell.angle_alpha   90.00
_cell.angle_beta   90.00
_cell.angle_gamma   90.00
#
_symmetry.space_group_name_H-M   'P 1'
#
loop_
_entity.id
_entity.type
_entity.pdbx_description
1 polymer ?
#
loop_
_entity_poly.entity_id
_entity_poly.type
_entity_poly.pdbx_seq_one_letter_code
_entity_poly.pdbx_strand_id
1 'polypeptide(L)'
;MTKNKKEKYVTWEEMNMENAKNVKSLKKQLAAAIAMVLVAAIALASSTYAWFVSNNSVKATTTNISAQSNSAYLVIDTKKTNTESTNAATAAETVGTDGTYKDVALYPAQWAKTIDTANYQFETAYAEKKSEAAEKENTRFAVGTPDEAVTADYALLNTFYVGTGEYDGEFTNLKVSNMTVTATGEKSLKTAMRLLVMAYKSTDAATASGWAVVKYDGSKMVIESQSGTDGVIYADQFGKKEGDVVVKVYAYYDGADSNVYTDNLGQISGSNTCGATVTFDATPKEYGKTTN
;
A
#
# COMPACT_ATOMS: atom_id res chain seq x y z
N MET A 1 -49.36 -22.38 77.33
CA MET A 1 -49.38 -21.38 76.26
C MET A 1 -48.86 -21.99 74.97
N THR A 2 -49.76 -22.54 74.18
CA THR A 2 -49.45 -23.18 72.90
C THR A 2 -49.65 -22.18 71.79
N LYS A 3 -48.54 -21.76 71.13
CA LYS A 3 -48.60 -20.93 69.94
C LYS A 3 -48.94 -21.78 68.71
N ASN A 4 -50.18 -21.60 68.21
CA ASN A 4 -50.61 -22.18 66.95
C ASN A 4 -49.80 -21.54 65.78
N LYS A 5 -48.93 -22.32 65.17
CA LYS A 5 -48.29 -21.99 63.87
C LYS A 5 -49.32 -22.28 62.80
N LYS A 6 -49.98 -21.25 62.26
CA LYS A 6 -50.81 -21.35 61.04
C LYS A 6 -49.86 -21.63 59.89
N GLU A 7 -49.79 -22.85 59.42
CA GLU A 7 -49.19 -23.18 58.12
C GLU A 7 -50.07 -22.55 57.02
N LYS A 8 -49.47 -21.67 56.23
CA LYS A 8 -50.14 -21.01 55.11
C LYS A 8 -50.07 -22.02 53.92
N TYR A 9 -51.13 -22.73 53.68
CA TYR A 9 -51.26 -23.54 52.47
C TYR A 9 -51.38 -22.63 51.28
N VAL A 10 -50.35 -22.64 50.40
CA VAL A 10 -50.35 -21.98 49.11
C VAL A 10 -51.32 -22.71 48.19
N THR A 11 -52.32 -22.03 47.69
CA THR A 11 -53.32 -22.63 46.80
C THR A 11 -52.73 -22.85 45.39
N TRP A 12 -53.26 -23.86 44.68
CA TRP A 12 -52.84 -24.16 43.30
C TRP A 12 -53.00 -22.93 42.37
N GLU A 13 -53.90 -22.04 42.63
CA GLU A 13 -54.12 -20.78 41.90
C GLU A 13 -52.95 -19.80 42.17
N GLU A 14 -52.51 -19.68 43.43
CA GLU A 14 -51.37 -18.80 43.79
C GLU A 14 -50.06 -19.30 43.15
N MET A 15 -49.81 -20.60 43.13
CA MET A 15 -48.66 -21.20 42.45
C MET A 15 -48.70 -20.98 40.96
N ASN A 16 -49.85 -21.13 40.31
CA ASN A 16 -50.01 -20.90 38.90
C ASN A 16 -49.84 -19.42 38.51
N MET A 17 -50.31 -18.50 39.36
CA MET A 17 -50.09 -17.07 39.13
C MET A 17 -48.64 -16.68 39.35
N GLU A 18 -47.94 -17.27 40.27
CA GLU A 18 -46.50 -17.01 40.53
C GLU A 18 -45.65 -17.55 39.40
N ASN A 19 -45.93 -18.77 38.91
CA ASN A 19 -45.31 -19.36 37.69
C ASN A 19 -45.56 -18.52 36.46
N ALA A 20 -46.79 -17.99 36.27
CA ALA A 20 -47.12 -17.12 35.13
C ALA A 20 -46.37 -15.78 35.22
N LYS A 21 -46.15 -15.21 36.41
CA LYS A 21 -45.36 -13.99 36.61
C LYS A 21 -43.89 -14.27 36.34
N ASN A 22 -43.35 -15.43 36.80
CA ASN A 22 -41.95 -15.84 36.54
C ASN A 22 -41.71 -16.05 35.05
N VAL A 23 -42.60 -16.71 34.32
CA VAL A 23 -42.50 -16.89 32.86
C VAL A 23 -42.56 -15.57 32.12
N LYS A 24 -43.41 -14.60 32.55
CA LYS A 24 -43.43 -13.25 31.99
C LYS A 24 -42.14 -12.50 32.26
N SER A 25 -41.54 -12.65 33.44
CA SER A 25 -40.28 -12.03 33.79
C SER A 25 -39.13 -12.65 32.95
N LEU A 26 -39.07 -13.97 32.83
CA LEU A 26 -38.08 -14.64 31.97
C LEU A 26 -38.19 -14.21 30.49
N LYS A 27 -39.41 -14.09 29.96
CA LYS A 27 -39.63 -13.61 28.58
C LYS A 27 -39.11 -12.19 28.38
N LYS A 28 -39.32 -11.28 29.38
CA LYS A 28 -38.77 -9.93 29.34
C LYS A 28 -37.23 -9.94 29.41
N GLN A 29 -36.65 -10.75 30.28
CA GLN A 29 -35.19 -10.88 30.37
C GLN A 29 -34.57 -11.45 29.09
N LEU A 30 -35.22 -12.46 28.49
CA LEU A 30 -34.78 -13.02 27.20
C LEU A 30 -34.86 -11.97 26.08
N ALA A 31 -35.94 -11.20 26.02
CA ALA A 31 -36.07 -10.13 25.03
C ALA A 31 -35.02 -9.04 25.22
N ALA A 32 -34.72 -8.68 26.47
CA ALA A 32 -33.65 -7.71 26.77
C ALA A 32 -32.25 -8.26 26.40
N ALA A 33 -31.99 -9.54 26.65
CA ALA A 33 -30.73 -10.18 26.27
C ALA A 33 -30.55 -10.23 24.73
N ILE A 34 -31.61 -10.58 24.01
CA ILE A 34 -31.60 -10.55 22.53
C ILE A 34 -31.35 -9.13 22.02
N ALA A 35 -32.02 -8.13 22.60
CA ALA A 35 -31.80 -6.74 22.22
C ALA A 35 -30.36 -6.27 22.47
N MET A 36 -29.74 -6.67 23.59
CA MET A 36 -28.32 -6.37 23.86
C MET A 36 -27.40 -7.05 22.88
N VAL A 37 -27.63 -8.29 22.50
CA VAL A 37 -26.83 -9.00 21.50
C VAL A 37 -26.95 -8.34 20.12
N LEU A 38 -28.16 -7.91 19.74
CA LEU A 38 -28.36 -7.18 18.48
C LEU A 38 -27.65 -5.82 18.48
N VAL A 39 -27.72 -5.08 19.57
CA VAL A 39 -26.99 -3.80 19.71
C VAL A 39 -25.49 -4.03 19.64
N ALA A 40 -24.97 -5.06 20.31
CA ALA A 40 -23.56 -5.42 20.25
C ALA A 40 -23.12 -5.83 18.83
N ALA A 41 -23.95 -6.61 18.12
CA ALA A 41 -23.70 -7.00 16.74
C ALA A 41 -23.68 -5.80 15.79
N ILE A 42 -24.62 -4.85 15.95
CA ILE A 42 -24.65 -3.61 15.18
C ILE A 42 -23.44 -2.72 15.50
N ALA A 43 -23.05 -2.62 16.77
CA ALA A 43 -21.88 -1.86 17.19
C ALA A 43 -20.59 -2.46 16.62
N LEU A 44 -20.44 -3.80 16.61
CA LEU A 44 -19.30 -4.48 16.00
C LEU A 44 -19.30 -4.29 14.47
N ALA A 45 -20.43 -4.44 13.81
CA ALA A 45 -20.55 -4.22 12.37
C ALA A 45 -20.26 -2.76 11.99
N SER A 46 -20.75 -1.79 12.76
CA SER A 46 -20.48 -0.36 12.52
C SER A 46 -19.05 0.02 12.84
N SER A 47 -18.39 -0.59 13.83
CA SER A 47 -16.97 -0.36 14.09
C SER A 47 -16.09 -0.94 13.01
N THR A 48 -16.44 -2.11 12.45
CA THR A 48 -15.76 -2.71 11.31
C THR A 48 -15.95 -1.84 10.05
N TYR A 49 -17.17 -1.34 9.82
CA TYR A 49 -17.46 -0.44 8.71
C TYR A 49 -16.76 0.91 8.87
N ALA A 50 -16.76 1.50 10.07
CA ALA A 50 -16.04 2.73 10.37
C ALA A 50 -14.53 2.56 10.18
N TRP A 51 -13.99 1.37 10.43
CA TRP A 51 -12.60 1.05 10.15
C TRP A 51 -12.31 1.04 8.64
N PHE A 52 -13.16 0.40 7.83
CA PHE A 52 -13.04 0.44 6.36
C PHE A 52 -13.18 1.86 5.80
N VAL A 53 -14.08 2.66 6.34
CA VAL A 53 -14.27 4.06 5.91
C VAL A 53 -13.16 4.97 6.44
N SER A 54 -12.63 4.72 7.64
CA SER A 54 -11.53 5.49 8.22
C SER A 54 -10.18 5.20 7.56
N ASN A 55 -9.97 3.98 7.05
CA ASN A 55 -8.80 3.66 6.24
C ASN A 55 -8.76 4.41 4.89
N ASN A 56 -9.90 4.94 4.43
CA ASN A 56 -9.95 5.81 3.25
C ASN A 56 -9.24 7.16 3.44
N SER A 57 -8.82 7.50 4.64
CA SER A 57 -8.26 8.82 4.91
C SER A 57 -6.75 8.81 5.17
N VAL A 58 -6.02 7.77 4.79
CA VAL A 58 -4.59 7.90 4.54
C VAL A 58 -4.46 8.72 3.26
N LYS A 59 -4.63 10.03 3.37
CA LYS A 59 -4.34 10.96 2.29
C LYS A 59 -2.82 11.01 2.14
N ALA A 60 -2.29 10.08 1.37
CA ALA A 60 -1.04 10.29 0.72
C ALA A 60 -1.28 11.29 -0.39
N THR A 61 -0.97 12.53 -0.15
CA THR A 61 -0.72 13.43 -1.24
C THR A 61 0.58 13.00 -1.87
N THR A 62 0.53 12.18 -2.88
CA THR A 62 1.67 11.90 -3.71
C THR A 62 1.88 13.09 -4.61
N THR A 63 2.50 14.09 -4.08
CA THR A 63 3.07 15.17 -4.85
C THR A 63 4.37 14.65 -5.42
N ASN A 64 4.44 14.56 -6.74
CA ASN A 64 5.68 14.33 -7.49
C ASN A 64 6.45 13.06 -7.10
N ILE A 65 6.09 11.95 -7.72
CA ILE A 65 7.12 10.95 -7.94
C ILE A 65 7.93 11.47 -9.12
N SER A 66 9.15 11.85 -8.86
CA SER A 66 10.11 12.21 -9.88
C SER A 66 11.15 11.12 -10.02
N ALA A 67 11.65 10.94 -11.22
CA ALA A 67 12.75 10.06 -11.52
C ALA A 67 13.91 10.91 -12.01
N GLN A 68 15.12 10.56 -11.61
CA GLN A 68 16.34 11.20 -12.10
C GLN A 68 17.39 10.16 -12.46
N SER A 69 18.27 10.53 -13.34
CA SER A 69 19.42 9.73 -13.74
C SER A 69 20.69 10.27 -13.11
N ASN A 70 21.54 9.36 -12.70
CA ASN A 70 22.90 9.66 -12.23
C ASN A 70 23.97 9.26 -13.26
N SER A 71 23.57 8.60 -14.36
CA SER A 71 24.48 8.21 -15.43
C SER A 71 24.47 9.24 -16.56
N ALA A 72 25.64 9.60 -17.05
CA ALA A 72 25.75 10.45 -18.22
C ALA A 72 25.02 9.83 -19.41
N TYR A 73 24.27 10.63 -20.14
CA TYR A 73 23.49 10.21 -21.31
C TYR A 73 22.27 9.32 -21.03
N LEU A 74 21.97 8.99 -19.78
CA LEU A 74 20.71 8.34 -19.44
C LEU A 74 19.60 9.37 -19.35
N VAL A 75 18.57 9.20 -20.15
CA VAL A 75 17.44 10.12 -20.25
C VAL A 75 16.20 9.46 -19.65
N ILE A 76 15.44 10.24 -18.91
CA ILE A 76 14.18 9.82 -18.31
C ILE A 76 13.10 10.83 -18.69
N ASP A 77 11.94 10.32 -19.12
CA ASP A 77 10.81 11.16 -19.47
C ASP A 77 9.48 10.41 -19.18
N THR A 78 8.38 11.12 -19.16
CA THR A 78 7.02 10.57 -19.17
C THR A 78 6.57 10.13 -20.56
N LYS A 79 7.34 10.45 -21.60
CA LYS A 79 7.19 10.01 -22.98
C LYS A 79 8.38 9.17 -23.41
N LYS A 80 8.25 8.44 -24.50
CA LYS A 80 9.37 7.66 -25.06
C LYS A 80 10.56 8.54 -25.38
N THR A 81 11.69 8.29 -24.71
CA THR A 81 12.86 9.17 -24.75
C THR A 81 13.54 9.18 -26.10
N ASN A 82 13.49 8.05 -26.82
CA ASN A 82 14.18 7.89 -28.11
C ASN A 82 13.32 8.31 -29.31
N THR A 83 12.04 8.58 -29.12
CA THR A 83 11.11 8.87 -30.24
C THR A 83 10.23 10.10 -30.06
N GLU A 84 9.96 10.51 -28.81
CA GLU A 84 8.92 11.49 -28.53
C GLU A 84 9.34 12.60 -27.57
N SER A 85 10.49 12.47 -26.89
CA SER A 85 10.89 13.43 -25.86
C SER A 85 12.16 14.19 -26.21
N THR A 86 12.36 15.28 -25.51
CA THR A 86 13.63 15.97 -25.40
C THR A 86 14.50 15.31 -24.37
N ASN A 87 15.83 15.41 -24.49
CA ASN A 87 16.77 14.84 -23.54
C ASN A 87 16.58 15.47 -22.15
N ALA A 88 16.09 14.69 -21.22
CA ALA A 88 15.88 15.10 -19.83
C ALA A 88 16.56 14.12 -18.86
N ALA A 89 17.24 14.67 -17.86
CA ALA A 89 17.81 13.87 -16.78
C ALA A 89 16.82 13.61 -15.65
N THR A 90 15.69 14.31 -15.66
CA THR A 90 14.63 14.20 -14.64
C THR A 90 13.26 14.25 -15.30
N ALA A 91 12.32 13.48 -14.81
CA ALA A 91 10.93 13.51 -15.18
C ALA A 91 10.04 13.50 -13.93
N ALA A 92 8.90 14.16 -14.05
CA ALA A 92 7.85 14.12 -13.04
C ALA A 92 6.50 13.98 -13.74
N GLU A 93 5.70 13.06 -13.28
CA GLU A 93 4.33 12.94 -13.77
C GLU A 93 3.42 13.88 -12.99
N THR A 94 2.71 14.73 -13.70
CA THR A 94 1.72 15.64 -13.12
C THR A 94 0.35 14.96 -13.21
N VAL A 95 -0.26 14.72 -12.07
CA VAL A 95 -1.60 14.15 -12.03
C VAL A 95 -2.61 15.27 -12.08
N GLY A 96 -3.31 15.40 -13.22
CA GLY A 96 -4.36 16.39 -13.44
C GLY A 96 -4.13 17.26 -14.66
N THR A 97 -5.20 17.61 -15.37
CA THR A 97 -5.17 18.46 -16.56
C THR A 97 -4.90 19.94 -16.25
N ASP A 98 -4.94 20.33 -14.99
CA ASP A 98 -4.74 21.69 -14.49
C ASP A 98 -3.36 21.90 -13.82
N GLY A 99 -2.49 20.89 -13.84
CA GLY A 99 -1.19 20.96 -13.22
C GLY A 99 -1.22 20.82 -11.68
N THR A 100 -2.39 20.55 -11.11
CA THR A 100 -2.51 20.27 -9.67
C THR A 100 -2.31 18.79 -9.39
N TYR A 101 -1.65 18.50 -8.28
CA TYR A 101 -1.52 17.13 -7.81
C TYR A 101 -2.84 16.67 -7.22
N LYS A 102 -3.32 15.52 -7.66
CA LYS A 102 -4.50 14.92 -7.06
C LYS A 102 -4.10 14.22 -5.77
N ASP A 103 -4.70 14.67 -4.67
CA ASP A 103 -4.63 13.94 -3.41
C ASP A 103 -5.37 12.61 -3.56
N VAL A 104 -4.63 11.51 -3.56
CA VAL A 104 -5.19 10.17 -3.59
C VAL A 104 -5.10 9.58 -2.20
N ALA A 105 -6.23 9.20 -1.65
CA ALA A 105 -6.27 8.43 -0.42
C ALA A 105 -5.94 6.97 -0.75
N LEU A 106 -4.87 6.44 -0.16
CA LEU A 106 -4.47 5.06 -0.37
C LEU A 106 -4.76 4.20 0.86
N TYR A 107 -5.27 3.00 0.63
CA TYR A 107 -5.36 1.97 1.66
C TYR A 107 -3.97 1.37 1.92
N PRO A 108 -3.63 1.06 3.17
CA PRO A 108 -2.38 0.36 3.49
C PRO A 108 -2.36 -1.03 2.85
N ALA A 109 -1.23 -1.36 2.23
CA ALA A 109 -1.02 -2.64 1.57
C ALA A 109 0.43 -3.09 1.70
N GLN A 110 0.72 -4.27 1.20
CA GLN A 110 2.07 -4.80 1.12
C GLN A 110 2.25 -5.55 -0.21
N TRP A 111 3.40 -5.37 -0.86
CA TRP A 111 3.83 -6.23 -1.95
C TRP A 111 4.48 -7.46 -1.36
N ALA A 112 3.77 -8.56 -1.30
CA ALA A 112 4.17 -9.74 -0.56
C ALA A 112 3.74 -11.04 -1.26
N LYS A 113 4.19 -12.15 -0.73
CA LYS A 113 3.77 -13.50 -1.10
C LYS A 113 3.37 -14.30 0.14
N THR A 114 2.58 -13.67 1.00
CA THR A 114 2.12 -14.28 2.26
C THR A 114 0.89 -15.13 2.03
N ILE A 115 -0.04 -14.66 1.21
CA ILE A 115 -1.26 -15.38 0.84
C ILE A 115 -0.95 -16.39 -0.28
N ASP A 116 -0.32 -15.92 -1.36
CA ASP A 116 0.24 -16.78 -2.40
C ASP A 116 1.74 -16.95 -2.16
N THR A 117 2.16 -18.11 -1.65
CA THR A 117 3.57 -18.37 -1.34
C THR A 117 4.44 -18.53 -2.59
N ALA A 118 3.85 -18.69 -3.76
CA ALA A 118 4.56 -18.84 -5.04
C ALA A 118 4.80 -17.49 -5.71
N ASN A 119 3.82 -16.57 -5.67
CA ASN A 119 3.85 -15.34 -6.43
C ASN A 119 3.71 -14.11 -5.54
N TYR A 120 4.44 -13.05 -5.85
CA TYR A 120 4.22 -11.74 -5.26
C TYR A 120 2.94 -11.12 -5.81
N GLN A 121 2.18 -10.50 -4.90
CA GLN A 121 0.98 -9.74 -5.21
C GLN A 121 0.80 -8.62 -4.18
N PHE A 122 -0.07 -7.68 -4.46
CA PHE A 122 -0.52 -6.78 -3.40
C PHE A 122 -1.48 -7.51 -2.47
N GLU A 123 -1.23 -7.35 -1.19
CA GLU A 123 -2.04 -7.91 -0.10
C GLU A 123 -2.42 -6.78 0.85
N THR A 124 -3.61 -6.83 1.44
CA THR A 124 -3.94 -5.92 2.52
C THR A 124 -3.03 -6.19 3.72
N ALA A 125 -2.61 -5.16 4.41
CA ALA A 125 -1.87 -5.29 5.66
C ALA A 125 -2.27 -4.14 6.59
N TYR A 126 -2.57 -4.45 7.83
CA TYR A 126 -2.90 -3.43 8.83
C TYR A 126 -2.70 -3.95 10.25
N ALA A 127 -2.52 -3.04 11.20
CA ALA A 127 -2.56 -3.32 12.62
C ALA A 127 -3.58 -2.40 13.31
N GLU A 128 -4.17 -2.85 14.41
CA GLU A 128 -5.04 -2.00 15.22
C GLU A 128 -4.23 -1.06 16.10
N LYS A 129 -3.13 -1.55 16.66
CA LYS A 129 -2.28 -0.81 17.61
C LYS A 129 -0.81 -0.96 17.25
N LYS A 130 -0.02 0.00 17.66
CA LYS A 130 1.43 0.01 17.45
C LYS A 130 2.16 -1.22 18.00
N SER A 131 1.63 -1.84 19.07
CA SER A 131 2.18 -3.04 19.70
C SER A 131 1.82 -4.35 18.99
N GLU A 132 0.90 -4.28 18.02
CA GLU A 132 0.47 -5.41 17.23
C GLU A 132 1.20 -5.33 15.89
N ALA A 133 2.11 -6.26 15.65
CA ALA A 133 2.67 -6.40 14.31
C ALA A 133 1.53 -6.71 13.33
N ALA A 134 1.56 -6.07 12.16
CA ALA A 134 0.55 -6.22 11.11
C ALA A 134 0.48 -7.63 10.50
N GLU A 135 1.12 -8.60 11.11
CA GLU A 135 1.33 -9.96 10.63
C GLU A 135 0.30 -10.97 11.13
N LYS A 136 -0.90 -10.52 11.50
CA LYS A 136 -1.98 -11.50 11.70
C LYS A 136 -2.38 -12.03 10.33
N GLU A 137 -1.86 -13.20 9.97
CA GLU A 137 -2.15 -13.91 8.71
C GLU A 137 -3.65 -13.96 8.36
N ASN A 138 -4.51 -14.00 9.36
CA ASN A 138 -5.97 -14.08 9.22
C ASN A 138 -6.64 -12.77 8.83
N THR A 139 -5.91 -11.68 8.67
CA THR A 139 -6.45 -10.36 8.33
C THR A 139 -5.98 -9.85 6.97
N ARG A 140 -5.21 -10.66 6.24
CA ARG A 140 -4.73 -10.33 4.92
C ARG A 140 -5.69 -10.83 3.86
N PHE A 141 -5.95 -9.98 2.88
CA PHE A 141 -6.72 -10.31 1.68
C PHE A 141 -5.88 -10.02 0.46
N ALA A 142 -6.01 -10.86 -0.56
CA ALA A 142 -5.39 -10.60 -1.84
C ALA A 142 -6.03 -9.36 -2.48
N VAL A 143 -5.21 -8.41 -2.88
CA VAL A 143 -5.60 -7.26 -3.71
C VAL A 143 -5.33 -7.59 -5.16
N GLY A 144 -4.24 -8.33 -5.43
CA GLY A 144 -3.90 -8.84 -6.75
C GLY A 144 -2.67 -8.19 -7.38
N THR A 145 -2.73 -7.99 -8.68
CA THR A 145 -1.66 -7.39 -9.48
C THR A 145 -1.45 -5.91 -9.12
N PRO A 146 -0.29 -5.32 -9.50
CA PRO A 146 -0.05 -3.89 -9.28
C PRO A 146 -1.11 -2.98 -9.93
N ASP A 147 -1.61 -3.33 -11.11
CA ASP A 147 -2.63 -2.52 -11.80
C ASP A 147 -4.01 -2.65 -11.10
N GLU A 148 -4.34 -3.82 -10.53
CA GLU A 148 -5.52 -4.00 -9.67
C GLU A 148 -5.40 -3.20 -8.37
N ALA A 149 -4.21 -3.14 -7.78
CA ALA A 149 -3.95 -2.33 -6.60
C ALA A 149 -4.16 -0.83 -6.86
N VAL A 150 -3.79 -0.34 -8.05
CA VAL A 150 -4.06 1.05 -8.46
C VAL A 150 -5.57 1.28 -8.60
N THR A 151 -6.28 0.35 -9.23
CA THR A 151 -7.74 0.46 -9.43
C THR A 151 -8.51 0.47 -8.11
N ALA A 152 -8.01 -0.23 -7.10
CA ALA A 152 -8.62 -0.37 -5.79
C ALA A 152 -8.06 0.60 -4.73
N ASP A 153 -7.34 1.66 -5.13
CA ASP A 153 -6.76 2.70 -4.28
C ASP A 153 -5.75 2.17 -3.23
N TYR A 154 -5.04 1.09 -3.52
CA TYR A 154 -3.94 0.59 -2.68
C TYR A 154 -2.56 1.08 -3.14
N ALA A 155 -2.45 1.52 -4.38
CA ALA A 155 -1.22 2.07 -4.92
C ALA A 155 -1.49 3.22 -5.89
N LEU A 156 -0.51 4.11 -6.05
CA LEU A 156 -0.50 5.14 -7.08
C LEU A 156 0.56 4.79 -8.12
N LEU A 157 0.19 4.79 -9.39
CA LEU A 157 1.08 4.49 -10.51
C LEU A 157 1.64 5.76 -11.15
N ASN A 158 2.95 5.77 -11.38
CA ASN A 158 3.63 6.69 -12.29
C ASN A 158 4.45 5.89 -13.30
N THR A 159 4.40 6.30 -14.56
CA THR A 159 5.09 5.61 -15.65
C THR A 159 6.16 6.51 -16.25
N PHE A 160 7.35 5.98 -16.35
CA PHE A 160 8.51 6.66 -16.95
C PHE A 160 9.10 5.80 -18.06
N TYR A 161 9.75 6.46 -19.00
CA TYR A 161 10.55 5.85 -20.03
C TYR A 161 12.02 6.21 -19.79
N VAL A 162 12.86 5.20 -19.77
CA VAL A 162 14.30 5.35 -19.55
C VAL A 162 15.03 4.88 -20.82
N GLY A 163 15.80 5.76 -21.37
CA GLY A 163 16.52 5.50 -22.63
C GLY A 163 17.74 6.38 -22.77
N THR A 164 18.20 6.58 -23.98
CA THR A 164 19.42 7.34 -24.30
C THR A 164 19.15 8.62 -25.09
N GLY A 165 17.87 8.89 -25.43
CA GLY A 165 17.53 10.01 -26.27
C GLY A 165 18.24 9.99 -27.63
N GLU A 166 19.01 11.03 -27.94
CA GLU A 166 19.79 11.10 -29.17
C GLU A 166 21.16 10.42 -29.10
N TYR A 167 21.56 9.98 -27.93
CA TYR A 167 22.83 9.28 -27.76
C TYR A 167 22.76 7.86 -28.35
N ASP A 168 23.70 7.55 -29.25
CA ASP A 168 23.75 6.25 -29.95
C ASP A 168 24.27 5.08 -29.09
N GLY A 169 24.69 5.36 -27.86
CA GLY A 169 25.15 4.35 -26.93
C GLY A 169 24.04 3.48 -26.37
N GLU A 170 24.45 2.45 -25.70
CA GLU A 170 23.58 1.47 -25.06
C GLU A 170 23.99 1.25 -23.62
N PHE A 171 23.03 0.87 -22.82
CA PHE A 171 23.20 0.58 -21.39
C PHE A 171 22.68 -0.82 -21.08
N THR A 172 23.15 -1.35 -19.95
CA THR A 172 22.66 -2.58 -19.30
C THR A 172 22.48 -2.33 -17.81
N ASN A 173 21.85 -3.25 -17.12
CA ASN A 173 21.71 -3.24 -15.67
C ASN A 173 21.10 -1.94 -15.14
N LEU A 174 19.95 -1.55 -15.68
CA LEU A 174 19.16 -0.45 -15.08
C LEU A 174 18.78 -0.83 -13.67
N LYS A 175 19.14 0.00 -12.71
CA LYS A 175 18.90 -0.24 -11.29
C LYS A 175 18.35 1.00 -10.57
N VAL A 176 17.62 0.76 -9.50
CA VAL A 176 17.28 1.80 -8.53
C VAL A 176 18.49 2.03 -7.64
N SER A 177 19.06 3.24 -7.69
CA SER A 177 20.29 3.59 -6.96
C SER A 177 20.04 4.46 -5.74
N ASN A 178 18.98 5.25 -5.73
CA ASN A 178 18.59 6.07 -4.59
C ASN A 178 17.10 6.35 -4.55
N MET A 179 16.61 6.69 -3.37
CA MET A 179 15.27 7.20 -3.12
C MET A 179 15.35 8.28 -2.06
N THR A 180 14.72 9.41 -2.31
CA THR A 180 14.50 10.44 -1.30
C THR A 180 13.01 10.66 -1.11
N VAL A 181 12.60 10.94 0.12
CA VAL A 181 11.20 11.18 0.46
C VAL A 181 11.07 12.55 1.09
N THR A 182 10.18 13.35 0.52
CA THR A 182 9.75 14.63 1.11
C THR A 182 8.36 14.44 1.70
N ALA A 183 8.17 14.84 2.95
CA ALA A 183 6.88 14.80 3.58
C ALA A 183 6.65 16.08 4.38
N THR A 184 5.41 16.56 4.34
CA THR A 184 4.92 17.60 5.26
C THR A 184 3.99 16.94 6.26
N GLY A 185 3.99 17.37 7.53
CA GLY A 185 3.21 16.75 8.59
C GLY A 185 3.97 15.64 9.35
N GLU A 186 3.27 14.60 9.76
CA GLU A 186 3.81 13.56 10.64
C GLU A 186 5.00 12.79 10.04
N LYS A 187 6.02 12.64 10.87
CA LYS A 187 7.30 12.02 10.46
C LYS A 187 7.17 10.55 10.07
N SER A 188 6.15 9.88 10.58
CA SER A 188 5.92 8.45 10.37
C SER A 188 5.65 8.06 8.92
N LEU A 189 5.08 8.97 8.13
CA LEU A 189 4.76 8.69 6.72
C LEU A 189 5.98 8.44 5.85
N LYS A 190 7.11 9.10 6.13
CA LYS A 190 8.34 8.92 5.35
C LYS A 190 8.85 7.49 5.35
N THR A 191 8.77 6.84 6.49
CA THR A 191 9.28 5.47 6.66
C THR A 191 8.28 4.42 6.25
N ALA A 192 6.99 4.75 6.24
CA ALA A 192 5.92 3.86 5.82
C ALA A 192 5.74 3.79 4.29
N MET A 193 6.19 4.81 3.55
CA MET A 193 6.10 4.82 2.10
C MET A 193 7.03 3.77 1.49
N ARG A 194 6.50 3.06 0.52
CA ARG A 194 7.23 2.11 -0.34
C ARG A 194 7.04 2.50 -1.78
N LEU A 195 8.06 2.25 -2.59
CA LEU A 195 7.97 2.27 -4.04
C LEU A 195 8.26 0.86 -4.56
N LEU A 196 7.27 0.23 -5.20
CA LEU A 196 7.50 -0.92 -6.05
C LEU A 196 7.85 -0.39 -7.43
N VAL A 197 9.08 -0.62 -7.86
CA VAL A 197 9.61 -0.18 -9.16
C VAL A 197 9.73 -1.39 -10.05
N MET A 198 8.98 -1.40 -11.15
CA MET A 198 8.96 -2.52 -12.12
C MET A 198 9.43 -2.02 -13.47
N ALA A 199 10.26 -2.79 -14.13
CA ALA A 199 10.75 -2.49 -15.46
C ALA A 199 10.21 -3.46 -16.51
N TYR A 200 9.92 -2.92 -17.68
CA TYR A 200 9.36 -3.64 -18.82
C TYR A 200 10.13 -3.27 -20.08
N LYS A 201 10.26 -4.23 -20.98
CA LYS A 201 10.73 -3.91 -22.33
C LYS A 201 9.66 -3.08 -23.05
N SER A 202 10.03 -2.02 -23.74
CA SER A 202 9.04 -1.14 -24.41
C SER A 202 8.20 -1.84 -25.48
N THR A 203 8.67 -2.97 -25.98
CA THR A 203 7.95 -3.81 -26.95
C THR A 203 7.10 -4.92 -26.29
N ASP A 204 7.27 -5.15 -24.99
CA ASP A 204 6.51 -6.12 -24.19
C ASP A 204 6.24 -5.52 -22.81
N ALA A 205 5.17 -4.78 -22.71
CA ALA A 205 4.74 -4.16 -21.44
C ALA A 205 3.88 -5.10 -20.57
N ALA A 206 3.65 -6.33 -21.01
CA ALA A 206 2.82 -7.28 -20.27
C ALA A 206 3.62 -8.04 -19.19
N THR A 207 4.91 -8.32 -19.47
CA THR A 207 5.76 -9.09 -18.57
C THR A 207 6.86 -8.21 -17.99
N ALA A 208 6.89 -8.06 -16.68
CA ALA A 208 7.96 -7.33 -16.01
C ALA A 208 9.28 -8.08 -16.17
N SER A 209 10.33 -7.38 -16.61
CA SER A 209 11.68 -7.93 -16.70
C SER A 209 12.33 -8.07 -15.33
N GLY A 210 11.96 -7.22 -14.40
CA GLY A 210 12.40 -7.24 -13.01
C GLY A 210 11.74 -6.15 -12.20
N TRP A 211 11.92 -6.23 -10.88
CA TRP A 211 11.34 -5.29 -9.93
C TRP A 211 12.16 -5.19 -8.64
N ALA A 212 12.00 -4.07 -7.95
CA ALA A 212 12.50 -3.83 -6.60
C ALA A 212 11.48 -3.05 -5.77
N VAL A 213 11.35 -3.40 -4.50
CA VAL A 213 10.68 -2.59 -3.49
C VAL A 213 11.73 -1.82 -2.73
N VAL A 214 11.60 -0.51 -2.71
CA VAL A 214 12.50 0.37 -1.98
C VAL A 214 11.74 1.21 -0.97
N LYS A 215 12.41 1.50 0.14
CA LYS A 215 11.92 2.37 1.21
C LYS A 215 12.98 3.37 1.64
N TYR A 216 12.53 4.40 2.33
CA TYR A 216 13.39 5.34 3.02
C TYR A 216 13.39 5.00 4.52
N ASP A 217 14.55 4.68 5.10
CA ASP A 217 14.69 4.28 6.51
C ASP A 217 14.76 5.46 7.50
N GLY A 218 14.66 6.68 6.97
CA GLY A 218 14.84 7.92 7.72
C GLY A 218 16.15 8.64 7.38
N SER A 219 17.11 7.96 6.76
CA SER A 219 18.40 8.51 6.34
C SER A 219 18.79 8.20 4.91
N LYS A 220 18.46 7.01 4.42
CA LYS A 220 18.85 6.51 3.10
C LYS A 220 17.80 5.56 2.52
N MET A 221 17.96 5.27 1.23
CA MET A 221 17.22 4.20 0.58
C MET A 221 17.68 2.83 1.10
N VAL A 222 16.72 1.93 1.28
CA VAL A 222 16.93 0.50 1.54
C VAL A 222 16.10 -0.29 0.55
N ILE A 223 16.70 -1.30 -0.08
CA ILE A 223 16.00 -2.30 -0.88
C ILE A 223 15.40 -3.32 0.09
N GLU A 224 14.08 -3.43 0.12
CA GLU A 224 13.37 -4.32 1.03
C GLU A 224 13.16 -5.70 0.43
N SER A 225 12.81 -5.74 -0.86
CA SER A 225 12.70 -6.97 -1.66
C SER A 225 12.94 -6.66 -3.14
N GLN A 226 13.32 -7.68 -3.90
CA GLN A 226 13.62 -7.53 -5.33
C GLN A 226 13.58 -8.88 -6.05
N SER A 227 13.40 -8.85 -7.36
CA SER A 227 13.47 -10.04 -8.21
C SER A 227 14.89 -10.43 -8.58
N GLY A 228 15.79 -9.46 -8.64
CA GLY A 228 17.21 -9.61 -9.01
C GLY A 228 18.14 -9.36 -7.84
N THR A 229 19.26 -8.70 -8.11
CA THR A 229 20.28 -8.30 -7.12
C THR A 229 20.60 -6.82 -7.27
N ASP A 230 21.06 -6.20 -6.19
CA ASP A 230 21.60 -4.84 -6.17
C ASP A 230 20.67 -3.74 -6.74
N GLY A 231 19.37 -3.96 -6.65
CA GLY A 231 18.36 -3.02 -7.18
C GLY A 231 18.20 -3.05 -8.70
N VAL A 232 18.79 -4.01 -9.40
CA VAL A 232 18.63 -4.17 -10.85
C VAL A 232 17.21 -4.58 -11.17
N ILE A 233 16.53 -3.74 -11.96
CA ILE A 233 15.16 -3.95 -12.42
C ILE A 233 15.08 -4.35 -13.89
N TYR A 234 16.15 -4.06 -14.66
CA TYR A 234 16.28 -4.45 -16.06
C TYR A 234 17.73 -4.80 -16.37
N ALA A 235 18.03 -6.05 -16.61
CA ALA A 235 19.40 -6.53 -16.80
C ALA A 235 19.85 -6.44 -18.26
N ASP A 236 18.92 -6.53 -19.21
CA ASP A 236 19.21 -6.57 -20.63
C ASP A 236 19.70 -5.22 -21.16
N GLN A 237 20.08 -5.22 -22.42
CA GLN A 237 20.53 -4.05 -23.13
C GLN A 237 19.36 -3.17 -23.54
N PHE A 238 19.52 -1.84 -23.40
CA PHE A 238 18.56 -0.84 -23.82
C PHE A 238 19.26 0.41 -24.35
N GLY A 239 18.53 1.26 -25.05
CA GLY A 239 19.03 2.47 -25.68
C GLY A 239 18.47 2.66 -27.08
N LYS A 240 19.11 3.51 -27.89
CA LYS A 240 18.56 3.94 -29.18
C LYS A 240 18.21 2.80 -30.14
N LYS A 241 18.98 1.70 -30.13
CA LYS A 241 18.74 0.55 -31.01
C LYS A 241 17.74 -0.44 -30.42
N GLU A 242 17.84 -0.67 -29.13
CA GLU A 242 17.04 -1.69 -28.42
C GLU A 242 15.72 -1.14 -27.87
N GLY A 243 15.58 0.20 -27.90
CA GLY A 243 14.43 0.94 -27.37
C GLY A 243 14.55 1.28 -25.89
N ASP A 244 13.57 2.00 -25.41
CA ASP A 244 13.46 2.43 -24.02
C ASP A 244 13.05 1.26 -23.10
N VAL A 245 13.38 1.43 -21.83
CA VAL A 245 12.78 0.64 -20.73
C VAL A 245 11.59 1.42 -20.20
N VAL A 246 10.45 0.78 -20.12
CA VAL A 246 9.28 1.33 -19.42
C VAL A 246 9.42 1.01 -17.94
N VAL A 247 9.41 2.04 -17.10
CA VAL A 247 9.51 1.88 -15.65
C VAL A 247 8.19 2.34 -15.03
N LYS A 248 7.48 1.42 -14.42
CA LYS A 248 6.29 1.68 -13.64
C LYS A 248 6.66 1.76 -12.16
N VAL A 249 6.32 2.87 -11.52
CA VAL A 249 6.57 3.12 -10.10
C VAL A 249 5.24 3.15 -9.37
N TYR A 250 5.02 2.18 -8.52
CA TYR A 250 3.83 2.08 -7.68
C TYR A 250 4.17 2.55 -6.27
N ALA A 251 3.62 3.69 -5.87
CA ALA A 251 3.77 4.21 -4.51
C ALA A 251 2.64 3.71 -3.63
N TYR A 252 2.96 3.20 -2.46
CA TYR A 252 1.99 2.70 -1.50
C TYR A 252 2.49 2.87 -0.06
N TYR A 253 1.59 2.73 0.91
CA TYR A 253 1.94 2.67 2.32
C TYR A 253 1.97 1.24 2.79
N ASP A 254 3.11 0.85 3.37
CA ASP A 254 3.28 -0.48 3.94
C ASP A 254 2.46 -0.61 5.22
N GLY A 255 1.38 -1.37 5.14
CA GLY A 255 0.53 -1.64 6.29
C GLY A 255 1.19 -2.49 7.38
N ALA A 256 2.35 -3.12 7.09
CA ALA A 256 3.17 -3.81 8.09
C ALA A 256 4.13 -2.85 8.82
N ASP A 257 4.27 -1.59 8.37
CA ASP A 257 5.08 -0.60 9.07
C ASP A 257 4.47 -0.28 10.44
N SER A 258 5.30 -0.26 11.48
CA SER A 258 4.88 -0.04 12.86
C SER A 258 4.23 1.33 13.12
N ASN A 259 4.30 2.25 12.17
CA ASN A 259 3.67 3.57 12.22
C ASN A 259 2.32 3.60 11.50
N VAL A 260 1.91 2.50 10.84
CA VAL A 260 0.64 2.37 10.13
C VAL A 260 -0.29 1.47 10.93
N TYR A 261 -1.14 2.06 11.76
CA TYR A 261 -2.10 1.35 12.60
C TYR A 261 -3.35 2.21 12.84
N THR A 262 -4.47 1.59 13.17
CA THR A 262 -5.78 2.23 13.23
C THR A 262 -5.82 3.44 14.15
N ASP A 263 -5.25 3.33 15.35
CA ASP A 263 -5.25 4.43 16.33
C ASP A 263 -4.39 5.63 15.88
N ASN A 264 -3.51 5.45 14.89
CA ASN A 264 -2.67 6.50 14.33
C ASN A 264 -3.24 7.14 13.06
N LEU A 265 -4.32 6.60 12.51
CA LEU A 265 -4.90 7.10 11.25
C LEU A 265 -5.30 8.57 11.31
N GLY A 266 -5.75 9.06 12.46
CA GLY A 266 -6.04 10.48 12.67
C GLY A 266 -4.82 11.39 12.52
N GLN A 267 -3.61 10.88 12.78
CA GLN A 267 -2.35 11.59 12.60
C GLN A 267 -1.80 11.44 11.17
N ILE A 268 -2.12 10.34 10.51
CA ILE A 268 -1.74 10.04 9.13
C ILE A 268 -2.70 10.74 8.15
N SER A 269 -3.96 10.92 8.53
CA SER A 269 -4.97 11.63 7.74
C SER A 269 -4.82 13.16 7.85
N GLY A 270 -5.29 13.88 6.88
CA GLY A 270 -5.31 15.34 6.89
C GLY A 270 -4.34 15.97 5.91
N SER A 271 -3.64 17.03 6.32
CA SER A 271 -2.69 17.78 5.47
C SER A 271 -1.30 17.15 5.31
N ASN A 272 -1.17 15.87 5.62
CA ASN A 272 0.10 15.16 5.44
C ASN A 272 0.28 14.79 3.98
N THR A 273 1.35 15.29 3.38
CA THR A 273 1.71 14.97 2.00
C THR A 273 3.02 14.23 1.97
N CYS A 274 3.14 13.25 1.11
CA CYS A 274 4.36 12.50 0.93
C CYS A 274 4.68 12.40 -0.56
N GLY A 275 5.86 12.85 -0.94
CA GLY A 275 6.40 12.72 -2.29
C GLY A 275 7.70 11.95 -2.28
N ALA A 276 8.06 11.34 -3.37
CA ALA A 276 9.31 10.62 -3.51
C ALA A 276 10.02 10.95 -4.82
N THR A 277 11.34 10.93 -4.78
CA THR A 277 12.19 10.94 -5.97
C THR A 277 12.97 9.64 -5.99
N VAL A 278 12.86 8.91 -7.07
CA VAL A 278 13.66 7.71 -7.33
C VAL A 278 14.78 8.04 -8.32
N THR A 279 15.98 7.54 -8.04
CA THR A 279 17.15 7.73 -8.90
C THR A 279 17.52 6.41 -9.55
N PHE A 280 17.81 6.47 -10.83
CA PHE A 280 18.24 5.33 -11.62
C PHE A 280 19.70 5.48 -12.05
N ASP A 281 20.43 4.37 -12.05
CA ASP A 281 21.73 4.20 -12.65
C ASP A 281 21.68 3.05 -13.66
N ALA A 282 22.55 3.11 -14.64
CA ALA A 282 22.76 2.02 -15.58
C ALA A 282 24.24 1.90 -15.97
N THR A 283 24.65 0.75 -16.37
CA THR A 283 26.02 0.48 -16.81
C THR A 283 26.14 0.74 -18.31
N PRO A 284 26.99 1.66 -18.77
CA PRO A 284 27.25 1.84 -20.18
C PRO A 284 27.84 0.56 -20.77
N LYS A 285 27.36 0.18 -21.96
CA LYS A 285 27.97 -0.92 -22.70
C LYS A 285 29.27 -0.46 -23.29
N GLU A 286 30.37 -1.11 -22.90
CA GLU A 286 31.64 -0.88 -23.54
C GLU A 286 31.61 -1.45 -24.96
N TYR A 287 31.79 -0.59 -25.94
CA TYR A 287 32.13 -1.02 -27.29
C TYR A 287 33.57 -1.49 -27.23
N GLY A 288 33.79 -2.80 -27.39
CA GLY A 288 35.11 -3.38 -27.39
C GLY A 288 36.02 -2.62 -28.36
N LYS A 289 37.19 -2.16 -27.88
CA LYS A 289 38.26 -1.76 -28.72
C LYS A 289 38.55 -2.94 -29.65
N THR A 290 38.24 -2.80 -30.92
CA THR A 290 38.85 -3.67 -31.94
C THR A 290 40.34 -3.44 -31.81
N THR A 291 41.03 -4.37 -31.14
CA THR A 291 42.49 -4.51 -31.23
C THR A 291 42.79 -4.86 -32.67
N ASN A 292 43.17 -3.82 -33.42
CA ASN A 292 43.86 -4.02 -34.68
C ASN A 292 45.20 -4.68 -34.46
#